data_f168cc3e82e0ccdee659e0b6bbc01c1a
#
_entry.id   f168cc3e82e0ccdee659e0b6bbc01c1a
#
_cell.length_a   1.000
_cell.length_b   1.000
_cell.length_c   1.000
_cell.angle_alpha   90.00
_cell.angle_beta   90.00
_cell.angle_gamma   90.00
#
_symmetry.space_group_name_H-M   'P 1'
#
loop_
_entity.id
_entity.type
_entity.pdbx_description
1 polymer ?
#
loop_
_entity_poly.entity_id
_entity_poly.type
_entity_poly.pdbx_seq_one_letter_code
_entity_poly.pdbx_strand_id
1 'polypeptide(L)'
;MIGFDNAGKRFGTLDAVKEFSMTIQDEEILGLLGPNGAGKTTLMLMMGTVYRPTSGKISVNGMDVVQHPNDVRKMIGIAFQDPRVDGILGAFDVLNWHLKMTTNLDKAQREDRVEKVLRAVDLWEARNKRTWLMSGGMRKKVEDCKVLAQRPKIAVFDEPTAFLDVPSRLLMWKMIRELRDGGSTVIVATNMMDEAERLSDRVAIVNLGRLVAIDTPEQLKGKTKGGEVLELTVGNGQEFPRECLAQFSEVQDVSQENNKVTVYLSGGRLLLPKIVETLTNRGVKIDSVHLKEVTLEDVFLNYTGHKLE
;
A
#
# COMPACT_ATOMS: atom_id res chain seq x y z
N MET A 1 -11.73 12.78 9.15
CA MET A 1 -10.61 12.26 9.99
C MET A 1 -11.00 10.91 10.60
N ILE A 2 -10.08 9.92 10.57
CA ILE A 2 -10.27 8.59 11.15
C ILE A 2 -9.21 8.40 12.23
N GLY A 3 -9.62 7.97 13.42
CA GLY A 3 -8.72 7.74 14.55
C GLY A 3 -8.77 6.30 15.05
N PHE A 4 -7.60 5.70 15.26
CA PHE A 4 -7.41 4.47 16.00
C PHE A 4 -6.72 4.82 17.32
N ASP A 5 -7.29 4.42 18.45
CA ASP A 5 -6.74 4.66 19.78
C ASP A 5 -6.60 3.31 20.50
N ASN A 6 -5.37 2.82 20.59
CA ASN A 6 -5.01 1.52 21.17
C ASN A 6 -5.92 0.37 20.71
N ALA A 7 -6.35 0.44 19.43
CA ALA A 7 -7.28 -0.52 18.86
C ALA A 7 -6.65 -1.91 18.79
N GLY A 8 -7.39 -2.91 19.26
CA GLY A 8 -6.96 -4.31 19.20
C GLY A 8 -8.04 -5.23 18.69
N LYS A 9 -7.65 -6.33 18.06
CA LYS A 9 -8.55 -7.37 17.62
C LYS A 9 -7.96 -8.76 17.87
N ARG A 10 -8.70 -9.56 18.62
CA ARG A 10 -8.37 -10.96 18.90
C ARG A 10 -9.42 -11.88 18.31
N PHE A 11 -8.97 -12.96 17.70
CA PHE A 11 -9.79 -14.07 17.21
C PHE A 11 -9.32 -15.35 17.93
N GLY A 12 -10.08 -15.80 18.92
CA GLY A 12 -9.64 -16.91 19.79
C GLY A 12 -8.31 -16.59 20.45
N THR A 13 -7.27 -17.33 20.14
CA THR A 13 -5.90 -17.13 20.64
C THR A 13 -5.04 -16.19 19.79
N LEU A 14 -5.50 -15.84 18.58
CA LEU A 14 -4.75 -15.01 17.64
C LEU A 14 -5.03 -13.54 17.88
N ASP A 15 -4.02 -12.78 18.24
CA ASP A 15 -4.04 -11.32 18.27
C ASP A 15 -3.71 -10.78 16.85
N ALA A 16 -4.75 -10.51 16.07
CA ALA A 16 -4.62 -10.03 14.69
C ALA A 16 -4.25 -8.54 14.62
N VAL A 17 -4.65 -7.72 15.60
CA VAL A 17 -4.27 -6.31 15.75
C VAL A 17 -3.99 -6.06 17.22
N LYS A 18 -2.90 -5.32 17.51
CA LYS A 18 -2.35 -5.12 18.85
C LYS A 18 -2.04 -3.64 19.08
N GLU A 19 -2.74 -2.99 20.03
CA GLU A 19 -2.41 -1.62 20.49
C GLU A 19 -2.17 -0.64 19.33
N PHE A 20 -3.02 -0.72 18.32
CA PHE A 20 -2.85 0.04 17.10
C PHE A 20 -3.38 1.47 17.28
N SER A 21 -2.49 2.46 17.15
CA SER A 21 -2.84 3.88 17.28
C SER A 21 -2.36 4.65 16.07
N MET A 22 -3.28 5.32 15.37
CA MET A 22 -2.99 6.07 14.14
C MET A 22 -4.12 7.06 13.88
N THR A 23 -3.80 8.15 13.20
CA THR A 23 -4.79 9.09 12.65
C THR A 23 -4.63 9.22 11.14
N ILE A 24 -5.75 9.14 10.42
CA ILE A 24 -5.85 9.38 8.98
C ILE A 24 -6.53 10.73 8.79
N GLN A 25 -5.91 11.60 8.01
CA GLN A 25 -6.42 12.94 7.73
C GLN A 25 -7.54 12.86 6.67
N ASP A 26 -8.36 13.89 6.58
CA ASP A 26 -9.33 14.00 5.49
C ASP A 26 -8.61 14.26 4.17
N GLU A 27 -9.15 13.72 3.08
CA GLU A 27 -8.67 13.95 1.71
C GLU A 27 -7.21 13.51 1.46
N GLU A 28 -6.67 12.59 2.25
CA GLU A 28 -5.38 11.96 1.99
C GLU A 28 -5.55 10.54 1.40
N ILE A 29 -4.54 10.06 0.70
CA ILE A 29 -4.35 8.64 0.38
C ILE A 29 -3.38 8.06 1.40
N LEU A 30 -3.89 7.20 2.28
CA LEU A 30 -3.05 6.44 3.21
C LEU A 30 -2.78 5.04 2.65
N GLY A 31 -1.51 4.69 2.46
CA GLY A 31 -1.07 3.33 2.20
C GLY A 31 -0.92 2.53 3.49
N LEU A 32 -1.62 1.40 3.62
CA LEU A 32 -1.35 0.39 4.66
C LEU A 32 -0.43 -0.67 4.07
N LEU A 33 0.87 -0.54 4.28
CA LEU A 33 1.90 -1.43 3.74
C LEU A 33 2.25 -2.52 4.75
N GLY A 34 2.32 -3.75 4.30
CA GLY A 34 2.76 -4.88 5.14
C GLY A 34 2.54 -6.23 4.48
N PRO A 35 3.14 -7.30 5.02
CA PRO A 35 3.00 -8.65 4.48
C PRO A 35 1.59 -9.19 4.64
N ASN A 36 1.33 -10.33 4.00
CA ASN A 36 0.10 -11.08 4.23
C ASN A 36 0.03 -11.50 5.70
N GLY A 37 -1.16 -11.36 6.31
CA GLY A 37 -1.32 -11.63 7.74
C GLY A 37 -0.86 -10.51 8.69
N ALA A 38 -0.35 -9.37 8.20
CA ALA A 38 0.06 -8.25 9.05
C ALA A 38 -1.11 -7.57 9.82
N GLY A 39 -2.37 -7.86 9.46
CA GLY A 39 -3.55 -7.29 10.11
C GLY A 39 -4.26 -6.20 9.28
N LYS A 40 -3.80 -5.88 8.06
CA LYS A 40 -4.34 -4.81 7.20
C LYS A 40 -5.85 -4.96 6.96
N THR A 41 -6.29 -6.11 6.46
CA THR A 41 -7.71 -6.40 6.22
C THR A 41 -8.53 -6.34 7.51
N THR A 42 -7.97 -6.80 8.64
CA THR A 42 -8.65 -6.72 9.94
C THR A 42 -8.87 -5.27 10.37
N LEU A 43 -7.86 -4.38 10.20
CA LEU A 43 -7.97 -2.95 10.48
C LEU A 43 -9.07 -2.30 9.63
N MET A 44 -9.10 -2.59 8.33
CA MET A 44 -10.13 -2.07 7.42
C MET A 44 -11.54 -2.57 7.81
N LEU A 45 -11.69 -3.85 8.15
CA LEU A 45 -12.97 -4.42 8.55
C LEU A 45 -13.45 -3.92 9.92
N MET A 46 -12.55 -3.58 10.84
CA MET A 46 -12.93 -2.91 12.08
C MET A 46 -13.41 -1.48 11.82
N MET A 47 -12.68 -0.71 11.00
CA MET A 47 -13.08 0.64 10.61
C MET A 47 -14.41 0.62 9.85
N GLY A 48 -14.61 -0.34 8.94
CA GLY A 48 -15.85 -0.56 8.19
C GLY A 48 -16.98 -1.18 9.01
N THR A 49 -16.83 -1.29 10.34
CA THR A 49 -17.85 -1.81 11.28
C THR A 49 -18.26 -3.28 11.07
N VAL A 50 -17.47 -4.05 10.28
CA VAL A 50 -17.69 -5.50 10.09
C VAL A 50 -17.24 -6.27 11.33
N TYR A 51 -16.08 -5.89 11.89
CA TYR A 51 -15.58 -6.43 13.14
C TYR A 51 -15.62 -5.36 14.23
N ARG A 52 -16.03 -5.75 15.43
CA ARG A 52 -15.88 -4.89 16.63
C ARG A 52 -14.45 -5.03 17.13
N PRO A 53 -13.77 -3.93 17.54
CA PRO A 53 -12.53 -3.98 18.28
C PRO A 53 -12.73 -4.83 19.55
N THR A 54 -11.71 -5.59 19.94
CA THR A 54 -11.69 -6.32 21.22
C THR A 54 -11.21 -5.41 22.34
N SER A 55 -10.36 -4.41 22.00
CA SER A 55 -9.85 -3.38 22.92
C SER A 55 -9.65 -2.06 22.17
N GLY A 56 -9.51 -0.98 22.92
CA GLY A 56 -9.33 0.36 22.38
C GLY A 56 -10.57 0.91 21.67
N LYS A 57 -10.37 1.95 20.85
CA LYS A 57 -11.45 2.63 20.15
C LYS A 57 -11.07 2.93 18.71
N ILE A 58 -12.07 2.97 17.83
CA ILE A 58 -11.93 3.47 16.46
C ILE A 58 -13.04 4.49 16.24
N SER A 59 -12.67 5.65 15.69
CA SER A 59 -13.61 6.71 15.35
C SER A 59 -13.50 7.10 13.88
N VAL A 60 -14.63 7.40 13.27
CA VAL A 60 -14.73 7.88 11.89
C VAL A 60 -15.53 9.17 11.91
N ASN A 61 -14.91 10.30 11.54
CA ASN A 61 -15.49 11.63 11.65
C ASN A 61 -16.08 11.93 13.05
N GLY A 62 -15.34 11.55 14.08
CA GLY A 62 -15.74 11.73 15.47
C GLY A 62 -16.76 10.71 15.99
N MET A 63 -17.32 9.84 15.13
CA MET A 63 -18.28 8.81 15.52
C MET A 63 -17.56 7.50 15.85
N ASP A 64 -17.82 6.95 17.02
CA ASP A 64 -17.33 5.63 17.42
C ASP A 64 -17.98 4.54 16.56
N VAL A 65 -17.15 3.67 15.97
CA VAL A 65 -17.61 2.63 15.01
C VAL A 65 -18.50 1.57 15.67
N VAL A 66 -18.43 1.41 16.99
CA VAL A 66 -19.26 0.46 17.75
C VAL A 66 -20.61 1.07 18.13
N GLN A 67 -20.62 2.36 18.46
CA GLN A 67 -21.82 3.06 18.91
C GLN A 67 -22.68 3.55 17.73
N HIS A 68 -22.04 3.95 16.61
CA HIS A 68 -22.70 4.53 15.43
C HIS A 68 -22.43 3.74 14.12
N PRO A 69 -22.57 2.40 14.11
CA PRO A 69 -22.14 1.58 12.97
C PRO A 69 -22.90 1.90 11.69
N ASN A 70 -24.18 2.23 11.77
CA ASN A 70 -25.00 2.51 10.59
C ASN A 70 -24.62 3.84 9.91
N ASP A 71 -24.26 4.85 10.69
CA ASP A 71 -23.87 6.15 10.12
C ASP A 71 -22.44 6.08 9.55
N VAL A 72 -21.57 5.33 10.20
CA VAL A 72 -20.22 5.05 9.68
C VAL A 72 -20.30 4.30 8.34
N ARG A 73 -21.14 3.26 8.21
CA ARG A 73 -21.30 2.51 6.94
C ARG A 73 -21.76 3.36 5.76
N LYS A 74 -22.58 4.39 6.00
CA LYS A 74 -23.02 5.31 4.94
C LYS A 74 -21.89 6.13 4.33
N MET A 75 -20.79 6.29 5.08
CA MET A 75 -19.63 7.08 4.65
C MET A 75 -18.55 6.26 3.97
N ILE A 76 -18.55 4.93 4.16
CA ILE A 76 -17.46 4.04 3.75
C ILE A 76 -17.87 3.18 2.56
N GLY A 77 -17.00 3.08 1.55
CA GLY A 77 -17.03 2.07 0.51
C GLY A 77 -15.79 1.19 0.61
N ILE A 78 -15.94 -0.13 0.55
CA ILE A 78 -14.84 -1.09 0.64
C ILE A 78 -14.83 -1.98 -0.59
N ALA A 79 -13.68 -2.03 -1.28
CA ALA A 79 -13.36 -3.01 -2.31
C ALA A 79 -12.42 -4.06 -1.71
N PHE A 80 -12.82 -5.32 -1.78
CA PHE A 80 -12.09 -6.43 -1.16
C PHE A 80 -11.03 -7.01 -2.11
N GLN A 81 -10.01 -7.65 -1.54
CA GLN A 81 -9.00 -8.38 -2.30
C GLN A 81 -9.64 -9.48 -3.14
N ASP A 82 -10.44 -10.34 -2.50
CA ASP A 82 -11.26 -11.32 -3.22
C ASP A 82 -12.56 -10.65 -3.69
N PRO A 83 -12.81 -10.59 -5.02
CA PRO A 83 -13.98 -9.91 -5.55
C PRO A 83 -15.30 -10.51 -5.03
N ARG A 84 -16.08 -9.70 -4.33
CA ARG A 84 -17.42 -10.05 -3.81
C ARG A 84 -18.49 -9.52 -4.76
N VAL A 85 -18.49 -10.09 -5.97
CA VAL A 85 -19.45 -9.77 -7.03
C VAL A 85 -20.39 -10.95 -7.27
N ASP A 86 -21.66 -10.66 -7.54
CA ASP A 86 -22.64 -11.69 -7.91
C ASP A 86 -22.21 -12.33 -9.23
N GLY A 87 -22.01 -13.66 -9.22
CA GLY A 87 -21.53 -14.39 -10.37
C GLY A 87 -22.49 -14.42 -11.56
N ILE A 88 -23.80 -14.28 -11.32
CA ILE A 88 -24.86 -14.41 -12.31
C ILE A 88 -25.06 -13.11 -13.08
N LEU A 89 -24.82 -11.97 -12.42
CA LEU A 89 -25.01 -10.65 -13.00
C LEU A 89 -23.85 -10.23 -13.91
N GLY A 90 -24.13 -9.33 -14.87
CA GLY A 90 -23.12 -8.62 -15.62
C GLY A 90 -22.49 -7.48 -14.79
N ALA A 91 -21.32 -7.01 -15.21
CA ALA A 91 -20.65 -5.90 -14.51
C ALA A 91 -21.52 -4.66 -14.39
N PHE A 92 -22.29 -4.32 -15.44
CA PHE A 92 -23.21 -3.19 -15.43
C PHE A 92 -24.26 -3.33 -14.33
N ASP A 93 -24.91 -4.49 -14.24
CA ASP A 93 -25.95 -4.73 -13.26
C ASP A 93 -25.39 -4.75 -11.83
N VAL A 94 -24.24 -5.39 -11.61
CA VAL A 94 -23.55 -5.38 -10.31
C VAL A 94 -23.33 -3.94 -9.81
N LEU A 95 -22.78 -3.09 -10.66
CA LEU A 95 -22.51 -1.69 -10.29
C LEU A 95 -23.79 -0.87 -10.11
N ASN A 96 -24.78 -1.03 -10.99
CA ASN A 96 -26.04 -0.32 -10.90
C ASN A 96 -26.83 -0.69 -9.63
N TRP A 97 -26.85 -1.98 -9.26
CA TRP A 97 -27.40 -2.45 -8.00
C TRP A 97 -26.63 -1.90 -6.80
N HIS A 98 -25.31 -1.93 -6.84
CA HIS A 98 -24.48 -1.37 -5.76
C HIS A 98 -24.79 0.12 -5.54
N LEU A 99 -24.82 0.92 -6.60
CA LEU A 99 -25.16 2.34 -6.50
C LEU A 99 -26.60 2.60 -6.02
N LYS A 100 -27.55 1.75 -6.42
CA LYS A 100 -28.95 1.84 -5.93
C LYS A 100 -29.04 1.65 -4.42
N MET A 101 -28.19 0.79 -3.85
CA MET A 101 -28.18 0.49 -2.42
C MET A 101 -27.36 1.49 -1.59
N THR A 102 -26.37 2.15 -2.20
CA THR A 102 -25.37 2.94 -1.46
C THR A 102 -25.44 4.44 -1.73
N THR A 103 -26.25 4.88 -2.70
CA THR A 103 -26.36 6.29 -3.08
C THR A 103 -27.81 6.72 -3.26
N ASN A 104 -28.05 8.03 -3.28
CA ASN A 104 -29.36 8.62 -3.57
C ASN A 104 -29.52 9.03 -5.05
N LEU A 105 -28.70 8.48 -5.95
CA LEU A 105 -28.75 8.79 -7.38
C LEU A 105 -30.03 8.23 -8.01
N ASP A 106 -30.63 8.98 -8.91
CA ASP A 106 -31.71 8.48 -9.78
C ASP A 106 -31.17 7.44 -10.79
N LYS A 107 -32.08 6.83 -11.56
CA LYS A 107 -31.70 5.77 -12.51
C LYS A 107 -30.72 6.28 -13.57
N ALA A 108 -30.99 7.43 -14.18
CA ALA A 108 -30.17 7.97 -15.27
C ALA A 108 -28.76 8.35 -14.77
N GLN A 109 -28.68 8.95 -13.60
CA GLN A 109 -27.42 9.29 -12.95
C GLN A 109 -26.56 8.04 -12.62
N ARG A 110 -27.21 6.97 -12.15
CA ARG A 110 -26.50 5.71 -11.88
C ARG A 110 -25.95 5.09 -13.16
N GLU A 111 -26.80 4.99 -14.21
CA GLU A 111 -26.41 4.41 -15.50
C GLU A 111 -25.26 5.18 -16.15
N ASP A 112 -25.31 6.52 -16.16
CA ASP A 112 -24.22 7.38 -16.64
C ASP A 112 -22.92 7.14 -15.86
N ARG A 113 -23.02 7.05 -14.53
CA ARG A 113 -21.85 6.83 -13.67
C ARG A 113 -21.24 5.44 -13.87
N VAL A 114 -22.07 4.41 -14.01
CA VAL A 114 -21.63 3.04 -14.30
C VAL A 114 -20.93 2.97 -15.67
N GLU A 115 -21.54 3.61 -16.69
CA GLU A 115 -20.92 3.66 -18.02
C GLU A 115 -19.54 4.33 -17.97
N LYS A 116 -19.42 5.50 -17.34
CA LYS A 116 -18.16 6.23 -17.22
C LYS A 116 -17.06 5.39 -16.56
N VAL A 117 -17.39 4.73 -15.45
CA VAL A 117 -16.40 3.92 -14.73
C VAL A 117 -16.02 2.66 -15.52
N LEU A 118 -16.98 1.95 -16.14
CA LEU A 118 -16.69 0.77 -16.94
C LEU A 118 -15.88 1.09 -18.20
N ARG A 119 -16.12 2.24 -18.83
CA ARG A 119 -15.29 2.71 -19.95
C ARG A 119 -13.87 3.04 -19.50
N ALA A 120 -13.74 3.70 -18.34
CA ALA A 120 -12.43 4.06 -17.81
C ALA A 120 -11.54 2.86 -17.49
N VAL A 121 -12.10 1.70 -17.10
CA VAL A 121 -11.34 0.47 -16.80
C VAL A 121 -11.32 -0.54 -17.96
N ASP A 122 -11.79 -0.14 -19.15
CA ASP A 122 -11.86 -0.98 -20.35
C ASP A 122 -12.72 -2.24 -20.15
N LEU A 123 -13.86 -2.10 -19.47
CA LEU A 123 -14.83 -3.17 -19.27
C LEU A 123 -16.18 -2.92 -19.94
N TRP A 124 -16.34 -1.81 -20.68
CA TRP A 124 -17.63 -1.46 -21.28
C TRP A 124 -18.15 -2.51 -22.25
N GLU A 125 -17.31 -3.02 -23.12
CA GLU A 125 -17.70 -4.04 -24.11
C GLU A 125 -18.07 -5.38 -23.44
N ALA A 126 -17.49 -5.65 -22.26
CA ALA A 126 -17.80 -6.84 -21.47
C ALA A 126 -18.90 -6.61 -20.41
N ARG A 127 -19.56 -5.44 -20.38
CA ARG A 127 -20.48 -5.02 -19.32
C ARG A 127 -21.63 -5.99 -19.03
N ASN A 128 -22.10 -6.71 -20.05
CA ASN A 128 -23.19 -7.69 -19.95
C ASN A 128 -22.69 -9.13 -19.75
N LYS A 129 -21.37 -9.36 -19.80
CA LYS A 129 -20.79 -10.67 -19.54
C LYS A 129 -20.97 -11.00 -18.07
N ARG A 130 -21.50 -12.20 -17.78
CA ARG A 130 -21.66 -12.69 -16.41
C ARG A 130 -20.30 -12.70 -15.69
N THR A 131 -20.25 -12.19 -14.46
CA THR A 131 -18.98 -12.01 -13.75
C THR A 131 -18.26 -13.35 -13.47
N TRP A 132 -18.98 -14.47 -13.33
CA TRP A 132 -18.35 -15.79 -13.18
C TRP A 132 -17.58 -16.24 -14.45
N LEU A 133 -17.91 -15.71 -15.63
CA LEU A 133 -17.18 -15.95 -16.89
C LEU A 133 -15.99 -15.00 -17.10
N MET A 134 -15.83 -14.00 -16.23
CA MET A 134 -14.74 -13.03 -16.32
C MET A 134 -13.43 -13.59 -15.74
N SER A 135 -12.29 -13.10 -16.23
CA SER A 135 -10.99 -13.40 -15.61
C SER A 135 -10.91 -12.82 -14.19
N GLY A 136 -9.94 -13.30 -13.38
CA GLY A 136 -9.69 -12.77 -12.03
C GLY A 136 -9.47 -11.25 -12.03
N GLY A 137 -8.63 -10.75 -12.94
CA GLY A 137 -8.38 -9.30 -13.09
C GLY A 137 -9.64 -8.51 -13.51
N MET A 138 -10.47 -9.05 -14.41
CA MET A 138 -11.74 -8.40 -14.75
C MET A 138 -12.68 -8.32 -13.55
N ARG A 139 -12.80 -9.40 -12.78
CA ARG A 139 -13.64 -9.41 -11.56
C ARG A 139 -13.11 -8.42 -10.52
N LYS A 140 -11.78 -8.34 -10.35
CA LYS A 140 -11.15 -7.36 -9.46
C LYS A 140 -11.47 -5.94 -9.90
N LYS A 141 -11.34 -5.63 -11.19
CA LYS A 141 -11.76 -4.32 -11.73
C LYS A 141 -13.24 -4.01 -11.41
N VAL A 142 -14.16 -4.98 -11.55
CA VAL A 142 -15.58 -4.77 -11.19
C VAL A 142 -15.73 -4.50 -9.69
N GLU A 143 -14.98 -5.21 -8.83
CA GLU A 143 -14.99 -4.98 -7.38
C GLU A 143 -14.58 -3.56 -7.03
N ASP A 144 -13.45 -3.10 -7.58
CA ASP A 144 -12.93 -1.76 -7.33
C ASP A 144 -13.86 -0.66 -7.92
N CYS A 145 -14.46 -0.93 -9.07
CA CYS A 145 -15.44 -0.04 -9.71
C CYS A 145 -16.67 0.23 -8.85
N LYS A 146 -17.05 -0.67 -7.93
CA LYS A 146 -18.14 -0.38 -6.97
C LYS A 146 -17.82 0.85 -6.16
N VAL A 147 -16.62 0.93 -5.59
CA VAL A 147 -16.17 2.06 -4.76
C VAL A 147 -15.92 3.29 -5.61
N LEU A 148 -15.28 3.14 -6.77
CA LEU A 148 -15.03 4.24 -7.70
C LEU A 148 -16.32 4.90 -8.20
N ALA A 149 -17.33 4.11 -8.49
CA ALA A 149 -18.65 4.61 -8.92
C ALA A 149 -19.45 5.21 -7.75
N GLN A 150 -19.36 4.64 -6.55
CA GLN A 150 -20.04 5.12 -5.34
C GLN A 150 -19.55 6.51 -4.93
N ARG A 151 -18.22 6.78 -5.03
CA ARG A 151 -17.55 7.99 -4.54
C ARG A 151 -17.89 8.28 -3.07
N PRO A 152 -17.58 7.35 -2.16
CA PRO A 152 -17.88 7.51 -0.75
C PRO A 152 -16.98 8.57 -0.12
N LYS A 153 -17.36 9.09 1.05
CA LYS A 153 -16.50 10.00 1.82
C LYS A 153 -15.18 9.32 2.22
N ILE A 154 -15.22 8.01 2.47
CA ILE A 154 -14.04 7.19 2.78
C ILE A 154 -14.05 5.97 1.86
N ALA A 155 -13.05 5.88 1.01
CA ALA A 155 -12.83 4.78 0.08
C ALA A 155 -11.73 3.86 0.60
N VAL A 156 -11.98 2.57 0.61
CA VAL A 156 -11.04 1.55 1.10
C VAL A 156 -10.83 0.51 0.01
N PHE A 157 -9.58 0.28 -0.34
CA PHE A 157 -9.18 -0.70 -1.35
C PHE A 157 -8.22 -1.71 -0.73
N ASP A 158 -8.56 -2.99 -0.83
CA ASP A 158 -7.70 -4.11 -0.44
C ASP A 158 -7.05 -4.70 -1.69
N GLU A 159 -5.74 -4.45 -1.84
CA GLU A 159 -4.93 -4.86 -3.00
C GLU A 159 -5.58 -4.51 -4.35
N PRO A 160 -5.82 -3.21 -4.66
CA PRO A 160 -6.61 -2.80 -5.83
C PRO A 160 -5.99 -3.19 -7.17
N THR A 161 -4.69 -3.42 -7.22
CA THR A 161 -3.99 -3.78 -8.46
C THR A 161 -3.54 -5.23 -8.53
N ALA A 162 -3.99 -6.06 -7.57
CA ALA A 162 -3.74 -7.50 -7.62
C ALA A 162 -4.29 -8.11 -8.93
N PHE A 163 -3.51 -8.95 -9.57
CA PHE A 163 -3.86 -9.64 -10.83
C PHE A 163 -4.06 -8.70 -12.05
N LEU A 164 -3.70 -7.42 -11.95
CA LEU A 164 -3.76 -6.48 -13.06
C LEU A 164 -2.41 -6.39 -13.79
N ASP A 165 -2.48 -6.24 -15.10
CA ASP A 165 -1.33 -5.87 -15.93
C ASP A 165 -0.89 -4.43 -15.68
N VAL A 166 0.31 -4.07 -16.15
CA VAL A 166 0.90 -2.74 -15.90
C VAL A 166 -0.01 -1.58 -16.37
N PRO A 167 -0.56 -1.59 -17.61
CA PRO A 167 -1.47 -0.54 -18.04
C PRO A 167 -2.72 -0.40 -17.16
N SER A 168 -3.35 -1.51 -16.79
CA SER A 168 -4.53 -1.53 -15.91
C SER A 168 -4.21 -1.03 -14.51
N ARG A 169 -3.02 -1.34 -13.98
CA ARG A 169 -2.53 -0.84 -12.69
C ARG A 169 -2.40 0.69 -12.69
N LEU A 170 -1.72 1.24 -13.70
CA LEU A 170 -1.55 2.70 -13.82
C LEU A 170 -2.89 3.43 -13.93
N LEU A 171 -3.83 2.84 -14.67
CA LEU A 171 -5.18 3.37 -14.79
C LEU A 171 -5.92 3.35 -13.45
N MET A 172 -5.84 2.25 -12.70
CA MET A 172 -6.45 2.13 -11.37
C MET A 172 -5.88 3.18 -10.40
N TRP A 173 -4.56 3.37 -10.38
CA TRP A 173 -3.92 4.41 -9.57
C TRP A 173 -4.41 5.82 -9.93
N LYS A 174 -4.57 6.10 -11.22
CA LYS A 174 -5.13 7.38 -11.67
C LYS A 174 -6.55 7.58 -11.13
N MET A 175 -7.42 6.57 -11.25
CA MET A 175 -8.81 6.66 -10.79
C MET A 175 -8.91 6.80 -9.25
N ILE A 176 -8.02 6.16 -8.49
CA ILE A 176 -7.93 6.30 -7.04
C ILE A 176 -7.52 7.74 -6.67
N ARG A 177 -6.56 8.34 -7.37
CA ARG A 177 -6.18 9.74 -7.17
C ARG A 177 -7.34 10.70 -7.50
N GLU A 178 -8.01 10.50 -8.63
CA GLU A 178 -9.19 11.29 -9.00
C GLU A 178 -10.30 11.20 -7.94
N LEU A 179 -10.44 10.06 -7.26
CA LEU A 179 -11.39 9.89 -6.16
C LEU A 179 -10.98 10.75 -4.95
N ARG A 180 -9.69 10.76 -4.57
CA ARG A 180 -9.15 11.63 -3.52
C ARG A 180 -9.31 13.10 -3.89
N ASP A 181 -8.96 13.48 -5.11
CA ASP A 181 -9.07 14.86 -5.61
C ASP A 181 -10.54 15.34 -5.67
N GLY A 182 -11.49 14.41 -5.72
CA GLY A 182 -12.92 14.64 -5.56
C GLY A 182 -13.41 14.76 -4.11
N GLY A 183 -12.50 14.79 -3.11
CA GLY A 183 -12.81 15.01 -1.70
C GLY A 183 -12.99 13.73 -0.88
N SER A 184 -12.63 12.54 -1.41
CA SER A 184 -12.63 11.31 -0.64
C SER A 184 -11.32 11.13 0.13
N THR A 185 -11.41 10.64 1.37
CA THR A 185 -10.26 10.04 2.07
C THR A 185 -10.09 8.62 1.56
N VAL A 186 -8.89 8.23 1.17
CA VAL A 186 -8.63 6.92 0.57
C VAL A 186 -7.66 6.10 1.42
N ILE A 187 -7.97 4.84 1.64
CA ILE A 187 -7.07 3.88 2.28
C ILE A 187 -6.80 2.75 1.28
N VAL A 188 -5.52 2.50 1.00
CA VAL A 188 -5.06 1.43 0.13
C VAL A 188 -4.23 0.46 0.94
N ALA A 189 -4.76 -0.74 1.19
CA ALA A 189 -3.96 -1.81 1.78
C ALA A 189 -3.25 -2.57 0.67
N THR A 190 -1.95 -2.72 0.80
CA THR A 190 -1.13 -3.39 -0.21
C THR A 190 0.09 -4.06 0.41
N ASN A 191 0.60 -5.09 -0.24
CA ASN A 191 1.93 -5.64 0.02
C ASN A 191 2.95 -5.15 -1.03
N MET A 192 2.51 -4.38 -2.05
CA MET A 192 3.35 -3.86 -3.12
C MET A 192 3.94 -2.50 -2.74
N MET A 193 5.28 -2.46 -2.57
CA MET A 193 6.02 -1.24 -2.21
C MET A 193 5.83 -0.12 -3.23
N ASP A 194 5.92 -0.46 -4.53
CA ASP A 194 5.76 0.51 -5.63
C ASP A 194 4.36 1.15 -5.64
N GLU A 195 3.32 0.39 -5.30
CA GLU A 195 1.97 0.92 -5.15
C GLU A 195 1.87 1.88 -3.97
N ALA A 196 2.37 1.49 -2.79
CA ALA A 196 2.37 2.33 -1.61
C ALA A 196 3.17 3.63 -1.84
N GLU A 197 4.36 3.53 -2.44
CA GLU A 197 5.24 4.67 -2.69
C GLU A 197 4.66 5.67 -3.70
N ARG A 198 4.09 5.15 -4.81
CA ARG A 198 3.60 6.02 -5.89
C ARG A 198 2.22 6.60 -5.65
N LEU A 199 1.39 5.92 -4.89
CA LEU A 199 -0.01 6.30 -4.76
C LEU A 199 -0.29 7.10 -3.48
N SER A 200 0.43 6.83 -2.38
CA SER A 200 0.06 7.32 -1.06
C SER A 200 0.73 8.63 -0.69
N ASP A 201 -0.01 9.51 -0.03
CA ASP A 201 0.52 10.73 0.59
C ASP A 201 1.31 10.37 1.86
N ARG A 202 0.83 9.38 2.63
CA ARG A 202 1.51 8.79 3.77
C ARG A 202 1.39 7.26 3.73
N VAL A 203 2.41 6.60 4.25
CA VAL A 203 2.45 5.13 4.33
C VAL A 203 2.58 4.72 5.80
N ALA A 204 1.63 3.89 6.25
CA ALA A 204 1.69 3.20 7.54
C ALA A 204 2.22 1.78 7.32
N ILE A 205 3.40 1.50 7.86
CA ILE A 205 4.00 0.16 7.83
C ILE A 205 3.39 -0.65 8.96
N VAL A 206 2.76 -1.76 8.61
CA VAL A 206 2.09 -2.67 9.55
C VAL A 206 2.79 -4.02 9.54
N ASN A 207 3.15 -4.51 10.73
CA ASN A 207 3.73 -5.84 10.88
C ASN A 207 3.20 -6.51 12.15
N LEU A 208 2.84 -7.80 12.07
CA LEU A 208 2.35 -8.62 13.19
C LEU A 208 1.26 -7.93 14.04
N GLY A 209 0.36 -7.21 13.38
CA GLY A 209 -0.77 -6.50 13.98
C GLY A 209 -0.42 -5.16 14.66
N ARG A 210 0.81 -4.65 14.50
CA ARG A 210 1.28 -3.39 15.09
C ARG A 210 1.62 -2.37 14.01
N LEU A 211 1.45 -1.09 14.35
CA LEU A 211 2.02 0.01 13.57
C LEU A 211 3.51 0.09 13.87
N VAL A 212 4.33 -0.04 12.83
CA VAL A 212 5.80 0.00 12.93
C VAL A 212 6.32 1.41 12.69
N ALA A 213 5.83 2.04 11.61
CA ALA A 213 6.17 3.41 11.25
C ALA A 213 5.04 4.02 10.42
N ILE A 214 4.91 5.34 10.45
CA ILE A 214 3.99 6.10 9.59
C ILE A 214 4.61 7.44 9.25
N ASP A 215 4.71 7.75 7.96
CA ASP A 215 5.15 9.05 7.45
C ASP A 215 4.91 9.14 5.94
N THR A 216 5.34 10.25 5.29
CA THR A 216 5.42 10.27 3.82
C THR A 216 6.47 9.27 3.33
N PRO A 217 6.34 8.74 2.09
CA PRO A 217 7.35 7.84 1.52
C PRO A 217 8.77 8.39 1.60
N GLU A 218 8.95 9.68 1.31
CA GLU A 218 10.24 10.37 1.35
C GLU A 218 10.82 10.42 2.76
N GLN A 219 10.00 10.74 3.77
CA GLN A 219 10.43 10.80 5.16
C GLN A 219 10.77 9.40 5.72
N LEU A 220 10.00 8.38 5.34
CA LEU A 220 10.31 7.00 5.70
C LEU A 220 11.65 6.57 5.13
N LYS A 221 11.91 6.85 3.85
CA LYS A 221 13.20 6.58 3.20
C LYS A 221 14.35 7.36 3.86
N GLY A 222 14.12 8.62 4.19
CA GLY A 222 15.13 9.45 4.86
C GLY A 222 15.47 9.07 6.30
N LYS A 223 14.57 8.37 7.01
CA LYS A 223 14.82 7.81 8.35
C LYS A 223 15.60 6.49 8.32
N THR A 224 15.67 5.85 7.16
CA THR A 224 16.48 4.63 6.98
C THR A 224 17.94 5.03 6.85
N LYS A 225 18.83 4.25 7.45
CA LYS A 225 20.27 4.53 7.44
C LYS A 225 20.76 4.87 6.02
N GLY A 226 21.22 6.10 5.83
CA GLY A 226 22.01 6.52 4.69
C GLY A 226 21.31 7.24 3.54
N GLY A 227 20.00 7.20 3.37
CA GLY A 227 19.30 7.89 2.25
C GLY A 227 19.64 7.39 0.83
N GLU A 228 20.79 6.75 0.62
CA GLU A 228 21.23 6.14 -0.63
C GLU A 228 21.92 4.79 -0.35
N VAL A 229 21.80 3.85 -1.28
CA VAL A 229 22.39 2.51 -1.20
C VAL A 229 23.34 2.30 -2.37
N LEU A 230 24.60 2.05 -2.06
CA LEU A 230 25.60 1.68 -3.04
C LEU A 230 25.75 0.14 -3.05
N GLU A 231 25.29 -0.49 -4.11
CA GLU A 231 25.50 -1.93 -4.35
C GLU A 231 26.77 -2.14 -5.18
N LEU A 232 27.70 -2.90 -4.62
CA LEU A 232 28.92 -3.30 -5.30
C LEU A 232 28.89 -4.81 -5.54
N THR A 233 29.28 -5.27 -6.72
CA THR A 233 29.61 -6.67 -6.94
C THR A 233 31.12 -6.78 -6.99
N VAL A 234 31.69 -7.58 -6.08
CA VAL A 234 33.13 -7.81 -5.97
C VAL A 234 33.51 -9.20 -6.48
N GLY A 235 34.75 -9.40 -6.84
CA GLY A 235 35.24 -10.68 -7.34
C GLY A 235 34.92 -11.85 -6.38
N ASN A 236 34.55 -13.01 -6.93
CA ASN A 236 34.17 -14.19 -6.16
C ASN A 236 35.24 -14.61 -5.13
N GLY A 237 34.80 -14.82 -3.89
CA GLY A 237 35.64 -15.28 -2.80
C GLY A 237 36.53 -14.19 -2.20
N GLN A 238 36.39 -12.93 -2.58
CA GLN A 238 37.16 -11.84 -2.01
C GLN A 238 36.49 -11.31 -0.74
N GLU A 239 37.25 -11.31 0.37
CA GLU A 239 36.78 -10.67 1.61
C GLU A 239 36.77 -9.16 1.43
N PHE A 240 35.64 -8.53 1.72
CA PHE A 240 35.47 -7.10 1.54
C PHE A 240 36.06 -6.34 2.73
N PRO A 241 37.03 -5.43 2.50
CA PRO A 241 37.70 -4.70 3.58
C PRO A 241 36.81 -3.56 4.12
N ARG A 242 35.86 -3.91 5.00
CA ARG A 242 34.88 -2.93 5.57
C ARG A 242 35.56 -1.72 6.22
N GLU A 243 36.73 -1.96 6.82
CA GLU A 243 37.54 -0.92 7.50
C GLU A 243 37.94 0.22 6.55
N CYS A 244 38.07 -0.05 5.25
CA CYS A 244 38.40 0.98 4.27
C CYS A 244 37.29 2.03 4.10
N LEU A 245 36.06 1.69 4.42
CA LEU A 245 34.93 2.61 4.34
C LEU A 245 34.68 3.38 5.64
N ALA A 246 35.30 2.98 6.76
CA ALA A 246 35.16 3.66 8.04
C ALA A 246 35.73 5.10 8.05
N GLN A 247 36.58 5.46 7.06
CA GLN A 247 37.10 6.81 6.89
C GLN A 247 36.03 7.80 6.33
N PHE A 248 34.94 7.30 5.75
CA PHE A 248 33.87 8.12 5.22
C PHE A 248 32.76 8.24 6.28
N SER A 249 32.65 9.43 6.88
CA SER A 249 31.64 9.72 7.93
C SER A 249 30.20 9.56 7.45
N GLU A 250 29.99 9.66 6.15
CA GLU A 250 28.72 9.52 5.47
C GLU A 250 28.29 8.04 5.29
N VAL A 251 29.23 7.09 5.42
CA VAL A 251 28.92 5.66 5.41
C VAL A 251 28.38 5.25 6.77
N GLN A 252 27.16 4.74 6.80
CA GLN A 252 26.44 4.41 8.02
C GLN A 252 26.45 2.91 8.32
N ASP A 253 26.39 2.07 7.28
CA ASP A 253 26.40 0.62 7.44
C ASP A 253 26.96 -0.06 6.19
N VAL A 254 27.53 -1.24 6.36
CA VAL A 254 28.07 -2.06 5.27
C VAL A 254 27.70 -3.52 5.53
N SER A 255 26.99 -4.13 4.60
CA SER A 255 26.67 -5.55 4.61
C SER A 255 27.27 -6.26 3.40
N GLN A 256 27.66 -7.54 3.57
CA GLN A 256 28.13 -8.38 2.49
C GLN A 256 27.38 -9.71 2.51
N GLU A 257 26.82 -10.06 1.36
CA GLU A 257 26.25 -11.37 1.06
C GLU A 257 26.96 -11.95 -0.17
N ASN A 258 27.78 -12.98 0.05
CA ASN A 258 28.61 -13.57 -1.02
C ASN A 258 29.51 -12.52 -1.69
N ASN A 259 29.32 -12.29 -3.00
CA ASN A 259 30.05 -11.28 -3.78
C ASN A 259 29.33 -9.93 -3.89
N LYS A 260 28.16 -9.79 -3.26
CA LYS A 260 27.42 -8.52 -3.20
C LYS A 260 27.72 -7.79 -1.89
N VAL A 261 28.12 -6.52 -2.01
CA VAL A 261 28.34 -5.60 -0.90
C VAL A 261 27.33 -4.46 -1.01
N THR A 262 26.63 -4.22 0.06
CA THR A 262 25.65 -3.13 0.19
C THR A 262 26.18 -2.12 1.19
N VAL A 263 26.35 -0.88 0.74
CA VAL A 263 26.83 0.24 1.56
C VAL A 263 25.70 1.26 1.69
N TYR A 264 25.26 1.50 2.91
CA TYR A 264 24.28 2.54 3.23
C TYR A 264 25.01 3.85 3.54
N LEU A 265 24.67 4.92 2.81
CA LEU A 265 25.43 6.19 2.90
C LEU A 265 24.58 7.41 2.56
N SER A 266 25.03 8.59 3.00
CA SER A 266 24.44 9.87 2.64
C SER A 266 25.29 10.54 1.56
N GLY A 267 24.66 11.13 0.51
CA GLY A 267 25.42 11.83 -0.54
C GLY A 267 26.26 10.92 -1.43
N GLY A 268 25.76 9.73 -1.75
CA GLY A 268 26.45 8.68 -2.49
C GLY A 268 26.96 9.11 -3.86
N ARG A 269 26.24 10.00 -4.56
CA ARG A 269 26.69 10.52 -5.87
C ARG A 269 28.04 11.19 -5.81
N LEU A 270 28.35 11.92 -4.72
CA LEU A 270 29.62 12.62 -4.53
C LEU A 270 30.71 11.68 -3.98
N LEU A 271 30.31 10.66 -3.22
CA LEU A 271 31.23 9.73 -2.56
C LEU A 271 31.59 8.54 -3.44
N LEU A 272 30.72 8.14 -4.38
CA LEU A 272 30.91 6.97 -5.22
C LEU A 272 32.31 6.92 -5.88
N PRO A 273 32.84 8.00 -6.52
CA PRO A 273 34.17 7.97 -7.13
C PRO A 273 35.26 7.68 -6.08
N LYS A 274 35.18 8.30 -4.91
CA LYS A 274 36.16 8.15 -3.82
C LYS A 274 36.13 6.74 -3.21
N ILE A 275 34.92 6.18 -3.04
CA ILE A 275 34.75 4.82 -2.54
C ILE A 275 35.35 3.82 -3.52
N VAL A 276 35.04 3.94 -4.81
CA VAL A 276 35.55 3.06 -5.87
C VAL A 276 37.08 3.15 -5.94
N GLU A 277 37.65 4.35 -5.93
CA GLU A 277 39.11 4.56 -5.91
C GLU A 277 39.76 3.93 -4.69
N THR A 278 39.22 4.14 -3.49
CA THR A 278 39.74 3.58 -2.23
C THR A 278 39.76 2.06 -2.27
N LEU A 279 38.68 1.44 -2.75
CA LEU A 279 38.56 -0.02 -2.84
C LEU A 279 39.53 -0.59 -3.89
N THR A 280 39.62 0.03 -5.04
CA THR A 280 40.53 -0.38 -6.12
C THR A 280 41.98 -0.29 -5.69
N ASN A 281 42.37 0.79 -4.99
CA ASN A 281 43.72 0.96 -4.45
C ASN A 281 44.09 -0.11 -3.38
N ARG A 282 43.10 -0.72 -2.75
CA ARG A 282 43.24 -1.83 -1.82
C ARG A 282 43.18 -3.21 -2.50
N GLY A 283 43.15 -3.25 -3.82
CA GLY A 283 43.14 -4.49 -4.60
C GLY A 283 41.78 -5.16 -4.70
N VAL A 284 40.68 -4.49 -4.32
CA VAL A 284 39.33 -5.02 -4.49
C VAL A 284 38.97 -4.95 -5.96
N LYS A 285 38.69 -6.10 -6.56
CA LYS A 285 38.16 -6.18 -7.92
C LYS A 285 36.67 -5.92 -7.91
N ILE A 286 36.26 -4.80 -8.48
CA ILE A 286 34.84 -4.38 -8.58
C ILE A 286 34.34 -4.76 -9.98
N ASP A 287 33.36 -5.65 -10.03
CA ASP A 287 32.73 -6.10 -11.30
C ASP A 287 31.58 -5.18 -11.72
N SER A 288 30.81 -4.66 -10.75
CA SER A 288 29.75 -3.67 -11.01
C SER A 288 29.52 -2.75 -9.82
N VAL A 289 28.99 -1.55 -10.10
CA VAL A 289 28.61 -0.53 -9.12
C VAL A 289 27.26 0.02 -9.49
N HIS A 290 26.32 -0.01 -8.55
CA HIS A 290 24.99 0.57 -8.72
C HIS A 290 24.66 1.45 -7.51
N LEU A 291 24.40 2.73 -7.75
CA LEU A 291 23.87 3.63 -6.74
C LEU A 291 22.35 3.63 -6.86
N LYS A 292 21.67 3.23 -5.81
CA LYS A 292 20.20 3.22 -5.71
C LYS A 292 19.74 4.20 -4.65
N GLU A 293 18.61 4.80 -4.89
CA GLU A 293 17.87 5.46 -3.82
C GLU A 293 17.28 4.40 -2.90
N VAL A 294 17.22 4.69 -1.59
CA VAL A 294 16.53 3.83 -0.62
C VAL A 294 15.07 3.66 -1.05
N THR A 295 14.62 2.43 -1.09
CA THR A 295 13.24 2.06 -1.41
C THR A 295 12.43 1.83 -0.14
N LEU A 296 11.10 1.78 -0.25
CA LEU A 296 10.26 1.33 0.87
C LEU A 296 10.53 -0.13 1.26
N GLU A 297 11.13 -0.95 0.35
CA GLU A 297 11.58 -2.30 0.69
C GLU A 297 12.74 -2.26 1.69
N ASP A 298 13.72 -1.38 1.47
CA ASP A 298 14.84 -1.18 2.39
C ASP A 298 14.34 -0.64 3.75
N VAL A 299 13.38 0.27 3.73
CA VAL A 299 12.70 0.78 4.93
C VAL A 299 12.03 -0.36 5.69
N PHE A 300 11.24 -1.18 5.01
CA PHE A 300 10.54 -2.29 5.61
C PHE A 300 11.51 -3.30 6.23
N LEU A 301 12.56 -3.68 5.52
CA LEU A 301 13.62 -4.56 5.99
C LEU A 301 14.29 -4.01 7.26
N ASN A 302 14.61 -2.73 7.26
CA ASN A 302 15.27 -2.09 8.41
C ASN A 302 14.39 -2.14 9.67
N TYR A 303 13.07 -1.99 9.52
CA TYR A 303 12.14 -2.00 10.66
C TYR A 303 11.72 -3.41 11.11
N THR A 304 11.69 -4.38 10.21
CA THR A 304 11.10 -5.71 10.50
C THR A 304 12.14 -6.84 10.53
N GLY A 305 13.33 -6.63 9.96
CA GLY A 305 14.39 -7.62 9.85
C GLY A 305 14.14 -8.71 8.80
N HIS A 306 13.05 -8.67 8.07
CA HIS A 306 12.67 -9.68 7.06
C HIS A 306 12.11 -9.01 5.79
N LYS A 307 12.37 -9.62 4.61
CA LYS A 307 11.74 -9.20 3.34
C LYS A 307 10.23 -9.47 3.36
N LEU A 308 9.48 -8.66 2.59
CA LEU A 308 8.10 -8.99 2.22
C LEU A 308 8.13 -10.17 1.23
N GLU A 309 7.46 -11.26 1.59
CA GLU A 309 7.18 -12.37 0.68
C GLU A 309 5.88 -12.14 -0.09
#